data_353477ce5dc8fba2d19e434e4a8c79ba
#
_entry.id   353477ce5dc8fba2d19e434e4a8c79ba
#
_cell.length_a   1.000
_cell.length_b   1.000
_cell.length_c   1.000
_cell.angle_alpha   90.00
_cell.angle_beta   90.00
_cell.angle_gamma   90.00
#
_symmetry.space_group_name_H-M   'P 1'
#
loop_
_entity.id
_entity.type
_entity.pdbx_description
1 polymer ?
#
loop_
_entity_poly.entity_id
_entity_poly.type
_entity_poly.pdbx_seq_one_letter_code
_entity_poly.pdbx_strand_id
1 'polypeptide(L)'
;MSRTSPLLTTESEVRVNGTVTTDDDIWSPSWDDPFEPTADGADEFAELADALRSVQEAVTRSRPTPDAAGRAARTLRDLAARLAEFEVGEDEQIAGRRWDLPGRAQALTPPLHVDEVTATRARGRVTVGRFHSGRYAMNGGVTPLIFDEILARLANSSGRRWARTAYLHVNYRAPAPLGVELRVEAELAGQEGRKRFLRGAMYHGDLLVADVDGLWIELKPEQTQNVSLAVGRGAEEGS
;
A
#
# COMPACT_ATOMS: atom_id res chain seq x y z
N MET A 1 21.42 -28.06 -5.33
CA MET A 1 22.40 -26.96 -5.23
C MET A 1 21.63 -25.67 -5.49
N SER A 2 21.21 -25.05 -4.40
CA SER A 2 20.39 -23.81 -4.42
C SER A 2 21.32 -22.62 -4.59
N ARG A 3 21.16 -21.86 -5.66
CA ARG A 3 21.83 -20.56 -5.79
C ARG A 3 20.94 -19.53 -5.10
N THR A 4 21.28 -19.22 -3.87
CA THR A 4 20.80 -18.04 -3.17
C THR A 4 21.59 -16.85 -3.74
N SER A 5 21.02 -16.11 -4.69
CA SER A 5 21.51 -14.76 -5.00
C SER A 5 20.84 -13.80 -4.00
N PRO A 6 21.60 -13.09 -3.19
CA PRO A 6 21.03 -12.00 -2.40
C PRO A 6 20.59 -10.91 -3.36
N LEU A 7 19.34 -10.45 -3.21
CA LEU A 7 18.76 -9.36 -4.01
C LEU A 7 19.49 -8.01 -3.83
N LEU A 8 20.30 -7.87 -2.79
CA LEU A 8 20.88 -6.59 -2.37
C LEU A 8 22.40 -6.72 -2.14
N THR A 9 23.19 -6.83 -3.19
CA THR A 9 24.63 -6.66 -3.08
C THR A 9 25.15 -5.88 -4.28
N THR A 10 25.16 -4.59 -4.17
CA THR A 10 26.14 -3.59 -4.64
C THR A 10 25.46 -2.22 -4.59
N GLU A 11 26.11 -1.25 -4.01
CA GLU A 11 25.78 0.17 -4.15
C GLU A 11 25.84 0.49 -5.65
N SER A 12 24.68 0.54 -6.30
CA SER A 12 24.59 0.95 -7.70
C SER A 12 23.98 2.34 -7.74
N GLU A 13 24.77 3.31 -8.20
CA GLU A 13 24.25 4.63 -8.54
C GLU A 13 23.19 4.49 -9.64
N VAL A 14 21.96 4.91 -9.33
CA VAL A 14 20.87 4.98 -10.32
C VAL A 14 20.74 6.43 -10.77
N ARG A 15 20.91 6.68 -12.06
CA ARG A 15 20.70 8.02 -12.64
C ARG A 15 19.21 8.24 -12.89
N VAL A 16 18.64 9.24 -12.22
CA VAL A 16 17.25 9.67 -12.39
C VAL A 16 17.27 11.08 -12.95
N ASN A 17 16.69 11.29 -14.15
CA ASN A 17 16.65 12.61 -14.83
C ASN A 17 18.02 13.32 -14.95
N GLY A 18 19.12 12.56 -15.11
CA GLY A 18 20.46 13.12 -15.23
C GLY A 18 21.12 13.53 -13.91
N THR A 19 20.45 13.40 -12.79
CA THR A 19 20.98 13.65 -11.45
C THR A 19 21.39 12.32 -10.83
N VAL A 20 22.56 12.28 -10.19
CA VAL A 20 23.00 11.14 -9.37
C VAL A 20 22.29 11.28 -8.03
N THR A 21 21.40 10.33 -7.71
CA THR A 21 20.77 10.25 -6.39
C THR A 21 21.51 9.23 -5.53
N THR A 22 21.79 9.58 -4.29
CA THR A 22 22.45 8.72 -3.31
C THR A 22 21.42 8.03 -2.41
N ASP A 23 21.80 6.95 -1.77
CA ASP A 23 20.93 6.23 -0.82
C ASP A 23 20.56 7.06 0.44
N ASP A 24 21.21 8.24 0.62
CA ASP A 24 20.95 9.14 1.75
C ASP A 24 19.76 10.09 1.54
N ASP A 25 19.17 10.12 0.34
CA ASP A 25 18.00 10.94 0.05
C ASP A 25 16.76 10.35 0.74
N ILE A 26 16.35 10.94 1.85
CA ILE A 26 15.16 10.56 2.60
C ILE A 26 13.91 10.86 1.78
N TRP A 27 12.96 9.92 1.76
CA TRP A 27 11.68 10.12 1.10
C TRP A 27 10.92 11.31 1.68
N SER A 28 10.50 12.20 0.83
CA SER A 28 9.45 13.17 1.09
C SER A 28 8.35 13.03 0.03
N PRO A 29 7.07 13.22 0.38
CA PRO A 29 6.01 13.27 -0.62
C PRO A 29 6.35 14.34 -1.65
N SER A 30 6.55 13.94 -2.90
CA SER A 30 7.03 14.85 -3.97
C SER A 30 5.91 15.33 -4.87
N TRP A 31 4.72 14.98 -4.58
CA TRP A 31 3.54 15.50 -5.26
C TRP A 31 2.86 16.54 -4.39
N ASP A 32 2.29 17.50 -5.05
CA ASP A 32 1.33 18.44 -4.48
C ASP A 32 0.08 17.64 -4.05
N ASP A 33 0.22 16.74 -3.06
CA ASP A 33 -0.92 16.22 -2.36
C ASP A 33 -1.38 17.32 -1.40
N PRO A 34 -2.50 18.02 -1.68
CA PRO A 34 -2.98 19.11 -0.85
C PRO A 34 -3.41 18.63 0.54
N PHE A 35 -3.38 17.32 0.77
CA PHE A 35 -3.68 16.72 2.05
C PHE A 35 -2.45 16.77 2.96
N GLU A 36 -2.24 17.89 3.60
CA GLU A 36 -1.48 17.91 4.85
C GLU A 36 -2.39 17.34 5.94
N PRO A 37 -1.95 16.28 6.68
CA PRO A 37 -2.69 15.86 7.86
C PRO A 37 -2.86 17.08 8.75
N THR A 38 -4.05 17.62 8.86
CA THR A 38 -4.33 18.65 9.85
C THR A 38 -4.00 18.02 11.20
N ALA A 39 -3.27 18.74 12.06
CA ALA A 39 -2.85 18.25 13.36
C ALA A 39 -4.03 17.80 14.24
N ASP A 40 -5.23 18.28 13.94
CA ASP A 40 -6.47 17.95 14.63
C ASP A 40 -7.15 16.72 13.97
N GLY A 41 -7.34 15.65 14.73
CA GLY A 41 -8.07 14.44 14.30
C GLY A 41 -7.24 13.37 13.60
N ALA A 42 -5.93 13.56 13.49
CA ALA A 42 -5.04 12.60 12.85
C ALA A 42 -4.96 11.26 13.58
N ASP A 43 -4.89 11.31 14.91
CA ASP A 43 -4.77 10.12 15.75
C ASP A 43 -6.11 9.38 15.87
N GLU A 44 -7.23 10.10 15.96
CA GLU A 44 -8.57 9.52 16.01
C GLU A 44 -8.93 8.78 14.70
N PHE A 45 -8.48 9.28 13.55
CA PHE A 45 -8.67 8.54 12.30
C PHE A 45 -7.79 7.28 12.22
N ALA A 46 -6.58 7.32 12.77
CA ALA A 46 -5.73 6.14 12.89
C ALA A 46 -6.38 5.07 13.78
N GLU A 47 -6.94 5.47 14.92
CA GLU A 47 -7.68 4.58 15.82
C GLU A 47 -8.93 3.99 15.13
N LEU A 48 -9.67 4.79 14.36
CA LEU A 48 -10.83 4.31 13.58
C LEU A 48 -10.42 3.25 12.55
N ALA A 49 -9.33 3.47 11.82
CA ALA A 49 -8.82 2.52 10.84
C ALA A 49 -8.39 1.19 11.49
N ASP A 50 -7.73 1.25 12.66
CA ASP A 50 -7.32 0.06 13.40
C ASP A 50 -8.52 -0.67 14.05
N ALA A 51 -9.52 0.07 14.53
CA ALA A 51 -10.76 -0.52 15.01
C ALA A 51 -11.50 -1.27 13.89
N LEU A 52 -11.55 -0.71 12.67
CA LEU A 52 -12.14 -1.37 11.51
C LEU A 52 -11.41 -2.68 11.17
N ARG A 53 -10.07 -2.68 11.15
CA ARG A 53 -9.26 -3.89 10.96
C ARG A 53 -9.52 -4.94 12.04
N SER A 54 -9.67 -4.50 13.28
CA SER A 54 -10.02 -5.37 14.40
C SER A 54 -11.39 -6.03 14.24
N VAL A 55 -12.38 -5.29 13.72
CA VAL A 55 -13.71 -5.83 13.40
C VAL A 55 -13.61 -6.87 12.28
N GLN A 56 -12.89 -6.59 11.20
CA GLN A 56 -12.68 -7.53 10.10
C GLN A 56 -12.05 -8.85 10.58
N GLU A 57 -11.02 -8.75 11.42
CA GLU A 57 -10.35 -9.93 12.01
C GLU A 57 -11.28 -10.69 12.96
N ALA A 58 -12.05 -9.99 13.83
CA ALA A 58 -12.98 -10.60 14.76
C ALA A 58 -14.12 -11.33 14.03
N VAL A 59 -14.70 -10.72 12.99
CA VAL A 59 -15.75 -11.37 12.16
C VAL A 59 -15.20 -12.63 11.50
N THR A 60 -14.01 -12.57 10.93
CA THR A 60 -13.37 -13.71 10.26
C THR A 60 -13.10 -14.89 11.22
N ARG A 61 -12.73 -14.57 12.46
CA ARG A 61 -12.37 -15.60 13.48
C ARG A 61 -13.56 -16.13 14.26
N SER A 62 -14.74 -15.54 14.10
CA SER A 62 -15.91 -15.87 14.90
C SER A 62 -16.85 -16.86 14.21
N ARG A 63 -17.67 -17.50 15.04
CA ARG A 63 -18.83 -18.28 14.62
C ARG A 63 -20.02 -17.91 15.54
N PRO A 64 -20.59 -16.70 15.35
CA PRO A 64 -21.66 -16.22 16.22
C PRO A 64 -22.96 -16.97 16.01
N THR A 65 -23.84 -16.93 17.02
CA THR A 65 -25.24 -17.36 16.84
C THR A 65 -25.96 -16.42 15.85
N PRO A 66 -27.05 -16.86 15.18
CA PRO A 66 -27.81 -15.99 14.27
C PRO A 66 -28.23 -14.64 14.90
N ASP A 67 -28.68 -14.66 16.15
CA ASP A 67 -29.07 -13.44 16.85
C ASP A 67 -27.89 -12.52 17.14
N ALA A 68 -26.73 -13.06 17.53
CA ALA A 68 -25.52 -12.27 17.74
C ALA A 68 -25.03 -11.67 16.43
N ALA A 69 -25.02 -12.44 15.33
CA ALA A 69 -24.67 -11.95 14.00
C ALA A 69 -25.63 -10.83 13.55
N GLY A 70 -26.94 -11.00 13.77
CA GLY A 70 -27.94 -9.99 13.44
C GLY A 70 -27.75 -8.68 14.22
N ARG A 71 -27.43 -8.77 15.52
CA ARG A 71 -27.13 -7.56 16.34
C ARG A 71 -25.87 -6.87 15.83
N ALA A 72 -24.77 -7.60 15.62
CA ALA A 72 -23.53 -7.03 15.11
C ALA A 72 -23.73 -6.36 13.74
N ALA A 73 -24.47 -6.99 12.83
CA ALA A 73 -24.76 -6.39 11.53
C ALA A 73 -25.57 -5.08 11.63
N ARG A 74 -26.52 -4.97 12.58
CA ARG A 74 -27.22 -3.70 12.83
C ARG A 74 -26.25 -2.62 13.32
N THR A 75 -25.44 -2.92 14.36
CA THR A 75 -24.45 -1.97 14.89
C THR A 75 -23.51 -1.45 13.81
N LEU A 76 -23.02 -2.32 12.91
CA LEU A 76 -22.13 -1.89 11.82
C LEU A 76 -22.85 -1.01 10.79
N ARG A 77 -24.13 -1.29 10.47
CA ARG A 77 -24.92 -0.42 9.58
C ARG A 77 -25.21 0.94 10.22
N ASP A 78 -25.52 0.96 11.51
CA ASP A 78 -25.74 2.21 12.25
C ASP A 78 -24.46 3.07 12.31
N LEU A 79 -23.30 2.43 12.44
CA LEU A 79 -22.01 3.10 12.35
C LEU A 79 -21.77 3.67 10.94
N ALA A 80 -21.99 2.84 9.91
CA ALA A 80 -21.82 3.28 8.52
C ALA A 80 -22.74 4.47 8.18
N ALA A 81 -24.01 4.46 8.65
CA ALA A 81 -24.94 5.58 8.45
C ALA A 81 -24.45 6.87 9.11
N ARG A 82 -23.87 6.79 10.31
CA ARG A 82 -23.29 7.98 10.97
C ARG A 82 -22.05 8.50 10.28
N LEU A 83 -21.19 7.62 9.74
CA LEU A 83 -20.01 8.03 8.99
C LEU A 83 -20.36 8.66 7.65
N ALA A 84 -21.46 8.25 7.02
CA ALA A 84 -21.96 8.86 5.78
C ALA A 84 -22.33 10.34 5.91
N GLU A 85 -22.59 10.85 7.13
CA GLU A 85 -22.80 12.28 7.38
C GLU A 85 -21.53 13.13 7.13
N PHE A 86 -20.37 12.48 7.05
CA PHE A 86 -19.06 13.09 6.80
C PHE A 86 -18.48 12.69 5.43
N GLU A 87 -19.37 12.29 4.50
CA GLU A 87 -18.96 11.94 3.14
C GLU A 87 -18.35 13.15 2.42
N VAL A 88 -17.20 12.92 1.78
CA VAL A 88 -16.45 13.92 1.02
C VAL A 88 -16.08 13.37 -0.35
N GLY A 89 -15.60 14.22 -1.25
CA GLY A 89 -15.05 13.79 -2.53
C GLY A 89 -13.80 12.92 -2.36
N GLU A 90 -13.45 12.13 -3.40
CA GLU A 90 -12.27 11.26 -3.36
C GLU A 90 -10.97 12.05 -3.11
N ASP A 91 -10.91 13.28 -3.56
CA ASP A 91 -9.78 14.21 -3.38
C ASP A 91 -9.66 14.77 -1.95
N GLU A 92 -10.72 14.66 -1.14
CA GLU A 92 -10.73 15.11 0.26
C GLU A 92 -10.69 13.94 1.27
N GLN A 93 -10.84 12.68 0.81
CA GLN A 93 -10.83 11.52 1.71
C GLN A 93 -9.49 11.31 2.39
N ILE A 94 -9.50 10.91 3.66
CA ILE A 94 -8.28 10.64 4.46
C ILE A 94 -7.70 9.27 4.12
N ALA A 95 -8.55 8.23 4.01
CA ALA A 95 -8.11 6.88 3.72
C ALA A 95 -7.34 6.80 2.39
N GLY A 96 -6.16 6.19 2.42
CA GLY A 96 -5.28 6.08 1.25
C GLY A 96 -4.31 7.24 1.07
N ARG A 97 -4.43 8.31 1.85
CA ARG A 97 -3.57 9.52 1.77
C ARG A 97 -2.67 9.71 2.99
N ARG A 98 -2.89 8.96 4.06
CA ARG A 98 -2.08 8.97 5.28
C ARG A 98 -0.85 8.07 5.13
N TRP A 99 0.17 8.59 4.45
CA TRP A 99 1.43 7.87 4.18
C TRP A 99 2.22 7.50 5.44
N ASP A 100 1.97 8.19 6.52
CA ASP A 100 2.52 7.95 7.85
C ASP A 100 1.89 6.73 8.55
N LEU A 101 0.68 6.33 8.13
CA LEU A 101 -0.04 5.21 8.74
C LEU A 101 0.16 3.89 7.98
N PRO A 102 0.13 2.74 8.70
CA PRO A 102 0.21 1.43 8.09
C PRO A 102 -0.87 1.22 7.02
N GLY A 103 -0.44 0.80 5.80
CA GLY A 103 -1.36 0.63 4.68
C GLY A 103 -2.13 1.90 4.31
N ARG A 104 -1.59 3.08 4.62
CA ARG A 104 -2.21 4.40 4.39
C ARG A 104 -3.60 4.56 5.00
N ALA A 105 -3.88 3.87 6.11
CA ALA A 105 -5.19 3.80 6.75
C ALA A 105 -6.33 3.27 5.87
N GLN A 106 -6.04 2.55 4.79
CA GLN A 106 -7.05 1.88 3.97
C GLN A 106 -7.46 0.51 4.54
N ALA A 107 -8.74 0.17 4.39
CA ALA A 107 -9.25 -1.13 4.84
C ALA A 107 -8.83 -2.29 3.92
N LEU A 108 -8.59 -2.04 2.63
CA LEU A 108 -8.19 -3.06 1.65
C LEU A 108 -6.72 -3.46 1.83
N THR A 109 -5.83 -2.47 2.02
CA THR A 109 -4.38 -2.68 2.08
C THR A 109 -3.99 -3.27 3.42
N PRO A 110 -3.25 -4.40 3.45
CA PRO A 110 -2.67 -4.90 4.69
C PRO A 110 -1.86 -3.83 5.42
N PRO A 111 -1.77 -3.88 6.76
CA PRO A 111 -1.11 -2.83 7.55
C PRO A 111 0.41 -2.90 7.41
N LEU A 112 0.93 -2.61 6.23
CA LEU A 112 2.35 -2.50 5.96
C LEU A 112 2.92 -1.27 6.67
N HIS A 113 3.85 -1.49 7.59
CA HIS A 113 4.71 -0.46 8.14
C HIS A 113 5.90 -0.28 7.22
N VAL A 114 6.11 0.92 6.73
CA VAL A 114 7.30 1.27 5.94
C VAL A 114 8.30 1.91 6.88
N ASP A 115 9.44 1.25 7.06
CA ASP A 115 10.47 1.65 8.01
C ASP A 115 11.48 2.62 7.36
N GLU A 116 11.71 2.47 6.06
CA GLU A 116 12.69 3.25 5.32
C GLU A 116 12.30 3.36 3.85
N VAL A 117 12.48 4.55 3.27
CA VAL A 117 12.42 4.78 1.81
C VAL A 117 13.54 5.74 1.43
N THR A 118 14.41 5.29 0.54
CA THR A 118 15.47 6.10 -0.08
C THR A 118 15.18 6.33 -1.57
N ALA A 119 16.12 6.91 -2.29
CA ALA A 119 16.00 7.07 -3.74
C ALA A 119 15.95 5.73 -4.50
N THR A 120 16.58 4.68 -3.96
CA THR A 120 16.77 3.41 -4.67
C THR A 120 16.21 2.20 -3.95
N ARG A 121 15.88 2.30 -2.66
CA ARG A 121 15.41 1.20 -1.82
C ARG A 121 14.26 1.60 -0.92
N ALA A 122 13.43 0.62 -0.58
CA ALA A 122 12.46 0.74 0.50
C ALA A 122 12.42 -0.54 1.32
N ARG A 123 12.15 -0.41 2.61
CA ARG A 123 12.00 -1.53 3.55
C ARG A 123 10.77 -1.33 4.41
N GLY A 124 10.14 -2.44 4.75
CA GLY A 124 9.00 -2.43 5.64
C GLY A 124 8.74 -3.81 6.21
N ARG A 125 7.72 -3.86 7.06
CA ARG A 125 7.28 -5.09 7.73
C ARG A 125 5.77 -5.12 7.81
N VAL A 126 5.22 -6.32 7.75
CA VAL A 126 3.77 -6.53 7.80
C VAL A 126 3.44 -7.78 8.58
N THR A 127 2.40 -7.72 9.41
CA THR A 127 1.80 -8.88 10.04
C THR A 127 0.34 -8.96 9.60
N VAL A 128 -0.03 -10.09 8.98
CA VAL A 128 -1.39 -10.30 8.49
C VAL A 128 -2.11 -11.37 9.31
N GLY A 129 -3.35 -11.08 9.67
CA GLY A 129 -4.21 -11.98 10.41
C GLY A 129 -5.04 -12.91 9.51
N ARG A 130 -6.03 -13.59 10.11
CA ARG A 130 -6.93 -14.52 9.41
C ARG A 130 -7.87 -13.84 8.42
N PHE A 131 -8.11 -12.54 8.54
CA PHE A 131 -8.87 -11.78 7.55
C PHE A 131 -8.23 -11.91 6.16
N HIS A 132 -6.91 -11.98 6.10
CA HIS A 132 -6.14 -12.13 4.87
C HIS A 132 -5.78 -13.59 4.54
N SER A 133 -6.46 -14.58 5.15
CA SER A 133 -6.14 -16.00 4.97
C SER A 133 -6.67 -16.56 3.65
N GLY A 134 -5.83 -17.33 2.96
CA GLY A 134 -6.19 -18.23 1.88
C GLY A 134 -6.25 -19.70 2.31
N ARG A 135 -6.62 -19.95 3.57
CA ARG A 135 -6.61 -21.26 4.22
C ARG A 135 -5.19 -21.73 4.60
N TYR A 136 -4.84 -21.52 5.88
CA TYR A 136 -3.56 -21.86 6.53
C TYR A 136 -2.35 -20.99 6.16
N ALA A 137 -2.42 -20.18 5.12
CA ALA A 137 -1.39 -19.21 4.73
C ALA A 137 -2.07 -17.91 4.25
N MET A 138 -1.30 -16.87 4.02
CA MET A 138 -1.78 -15.64 3.41
C MET A 138 -2.35 -15.92 2.02
N ASN A 139 -3.48 -15.30 1.70
CA ASN A 139 -4.12 -15.40 0.39
C ASN A 139 -3.20 -14.82 -0.69
N GLY A 140 -3.05 -15.53 -1.82
CA GLY A 140 -2.19 -15.12 -2.90
C GLY A 140 -2.50 -13.73 -3.47
N GLY A 141 -3.75 -13.27 -3.42
CA GLY A 141 -4.14 -11.91 -3.83
C GLY A 141 -3.69 -10.81 -2.87
N VAL A 142 -3.32 -11.14 -1.63
CA VAL A 142 -2.83 -10.17 -0.63
C VAL A 142 -1.37 -9.81 -0.87
N THR A 143 -0.55 -10.76 -1.32
CA THR A 143 0.87 -10.52 -1.63
C THR A 143 1.07 -9.39 -2.64
N PRO A 144 0.35 -9.33 -3.79
CA PRO A 144 0.42 -8.20 -4.71
C PRO A 144 0.04 -6.85 -4.08
N LEU A 145 -0.95 -6.81 -3.18
CA LEU A 145 -1.33 -5.56 -2.49
C LEU A 145 -0.18 -5.02 -1.63
N ILE A 146 0.55 -5.90 -0.93
CA ILE A 146 1.70 -5.51 -0.12
C ILE A 146 2.84 -5.02 -1.03
N PHE A 147 3.11 -5.73 -2.12
CA PHE A 147 4.14 -5.31 -3.07
C PHE A 147 3.78 -4.02 -3.80
N ASP A 148 2.53 -3.86 -4.23
CA ASP A 148 2.08 -2.61 -4.88
C ASP A 148 2.31 -1.41 -3.96
N GLU A 149 1.99 -1.54 -2.68
CA GLU A 149 2.16 -0.47 -1.69
C GLU A 149 3.63 -0.05 -1.52
N ILE A 150 4.55 -0.99 -1.28
CA ILE A 150 5.96 -0.63 -1.04
C ILE A 150 6.67 -0.17 -2.32
N LEU A 151 6.36 -0.80 -3.45
CA LEU A 151 6.95 -0.45 -4.74
C LEU A 151 6.42 0.91 -5.24
N ALA A 152 5.14 1.23 -5.01
CA ALA A 152 4.58 2.54 -5.32
C ALA A 152 5.24 3.65 -4.49
N ARG A 153 5.51 3.40 -3.20
CA ARG A 153 6.26 4.35 -2.35
C ARG A 153 7.65 4.61 -2.90
N LEU A 154 8.38 3.55 -3.26
CA LEU A 154 9.70 3.69 -3.85
C LEU A 154 9.66 4.35 -5.23
N ALA A 155 8.71 3.96 -6.09
CA ALA A 155 8.56 4.54 -7.42
C ALA A 155 8.37 6.06 -7.39
N ASN A 156 7.69 6.55 -6.36
CA ASN A 156 7.29 7.95 -6.22
C ASN A 156 8.08 8.72 -5.17
N SER A 157 9.21 8.18 -4.71
CA SER A 157 10.11 8.83 -3.74
C SER A 157 11.07 9.85 -4.39
N SER A 158 11.78 10.60 -3.57
CA SER A 158 12.93 11.44 -3.96
C SER A 158 12.62 12.47 -5.07
N GLY A 159 11.49 13.18 -4.94
CA GLY A 159 11.12 14.24 -5.88
C GLY A 159 10.72 13.76 -7.27
N ARG A 160 10.52 12.44 -7.48
CA ARG A 160 10.08 11.91 -8.78
C ARG A 160 8.64 12.30 -9.06
N ARG A 161 8.33 12.56 -10.33
CA ARG A 161 6.96 12.76 -10.78
C ARG A 161 6.12 11.52 -10.54
N TRP A 162 4.82 11.73 -10.32
CA TRP A 162 3.90 10.65 -10.03
C TRP A 162 3.85 9.58 -11.12
N ALA A 163 3.99 8.33 -10.73
CA ALA A 163 3.90 7.17 -11.59
C ALA A 163 2.83 6.20 -11.08
N ARG A 164 2.18 5.51 -12.00
CA ARG A 164 1.17 4.48 -11.73
C ARG A 164 1.70 3.11 -12.10
N THR A 165 1.26 2.11 -11.38
CA THR A 165 1.52 0.70 -11.64
C THR A 165 1.00 0.31 -13.01
N ALA A 166 1.88 -0.23 -13.86
CA ALA A 166 1.52 -0.79 -15.15
C ALA A 166 1.37 -2.30 -15.09
N TYR A 167 2.27 -2.97 -14.35
CA TYR A 167 2.13 -4.40 -14.03
C TYR A 167 2.94 -4.79 -12.80
N LEU A 168 2.54 -5.92 -12.20
CA LEU A 168 3.29 -6.68 -11.21
C LEU A 168 3.37 -8.13 -11.68
N HIS A 169 4.57 -8.71 -11.64
CA HIS A 169 4.81 -10.12 -11.88
C HIS A 169 5.31 -10.76 -10.58
N VAL A 170 4.41 -11.42 -9.87
CA VAL A 170 4.69 -12.00 -8.54
C VAL A 170 5.01 -13.48 -8.67
N ASN A 171 6.13 -13.90 -8.09
CA ASN A 171 6.53 -15.29 -7.95
C ASN A 171 6.34 -15.72 -6.50
N TYR A 172 5.55 -16.76 -6.26
CA TYR A 172 5.34 -17.37 -4.96
C TYR A 172 6.39 -18.47 -4.75
N ARG A 173 7.19 -18.34 -3.69
CA ARG A 173 8.30 -19.26 -3.40
C ARG A 173 7.98 -20.23 -2.27
N ALA A 174 7.23 -19.75 -1.26
CA ALA A 174 6.75 -20.55 -0.15
C ALA A 174 5.43 -19.97 0.40
N PRO A 175 4.61 -20.76 1.12
CA PRO A 175 3.46 -20.23 1.83
C PRO A 175 3.87 -19.17 2.86
N ALA A 176 3.29 -17.97 2.77
CA ALA A 176 3.50 -16.92 3.75
C ALA A 176 2.65 -17.18 5.01
N PRO A 177 3.24 -17.35 6.19
CA PRO A 177 2.49 -17.67 7.41
C PRO A 177 1.69 -16.46 7.91
N LEU A 178 0.59 -16.76 8.65
CA LEU A 178 -0.24 -15.74 9.29
C LEU A 178 0.20 -15.49 10.74
N GLY A 179 -0.03 -14.27 11.23
CA GLY A 179 0.23 -13.90 12.63
C GLY A 179 1.68 -13.76 12.99
N VAL A 180 2.57 -13.73 12.01
CA VAL A 180 4.00 -13.48 12.17
C VAL A 180 4.43 -12.29 11.34
N GLU A 181 5.51 -11.64 11.73
CA GLU A 181 6.08 -10.54 10.98
C GLU A 181 6.80 -11.05 9.72
N LEU A 182 6.46 -10.44 8.59
CA LEU A 182 7.11 -10.63 7.30
C LEU A 182 7.86 -9.34 6.95
N ARG A 183 9.13 -9.47 6.60
CA ARG A 183 9.96 -8.38 6.10
C ARG A 183 9.73 -8.21 4.61
N VAL A 184 9.56 -6.96 4.17
CA VAL A 184 9.33 -6.61 2.77
C VAL A 184 10.40 -5.63 2.32
N GLU A 185 11.03 -5.91 1.19
CA GLU A 185 12.10 -5.11 0.62
C GLU A 185 11.76 -4.75 -0.83
N ALA A 186 12.21 -3.57 -1.25
CA ALA A 186 12.05 -3.08 -2.61
C ALA A 186 13.30 -2.38 -3.09
N GLU A 187 13.58 -2.47 -4.39
CA GLU A 187 14.68 -1.78 -5.06
C GLU A 187 14.24 -1.19 -6.40
N LEU A 188 14.82 -0.05 -6.77
CA LEU A 188 14.71 0.52 -8.11
C LEU A 188 15.77 -0.15 -8.99
N ALA A 189 15.35 -1.10 -9.83
CA ALA A 189 16.24 -1.85 -10.71
C ALA A 189 16.70 -1.03 -11.93
N GLY A 190 15.95 0.01 -12.30
CA GLY A 190 16.32 0.91 -13.40
C GLY A 190 15.23 1.90 -13.78
N GLN A 191 15.61 2.90 -14.56
CA GLN A 191 14.68 3.87 -15.12
C GLN A 191 15.03 4.19 -16.58
N GLU A 192 14.02 4.15 -17.43
CA GLU A 192 14.12 4.49 -18.85
C GLU A 192 13.03 5.50 -19.22
N GLY A 193 13.39 6.77 -19.34
CA GLY A 193 12.44 7.85 -19.55
C GLY A 193 11.37 7.86 -18.45
N ARG A 194 10.11 7.64 -18.81
CA ARG A 194 8.97 7.58 -17.86
C ARG A 194 8.77 6.21 -17.20
N LYS A 195 9.53 5.19 -17.57
CA LYS A 195 9.40 3.83 -17.06
C LYS A 195 10.34 3.62 -15.88
N ARG A 196 9.84 3.12 -14.77
CA ARG A 196 10.61 2.73 -13.59
C ARG A 196 10.42 1.25 -13.35
N PHE A 197 11.51 0.50 -13.43
CA PHE A 197 11.55 -0.95 -13.19
C PHE A 197 11.92 -1.17 -11.74
N LEU A 198 11.05 -1.87 -11.02
CA LEU A 198 11.23 -2.12 -9.60
C LEU A 198 11.22 -3.63 -9.32
N ARG A 199 11.91 -4.03 -8.29
CA ARG A 199 11.89 -5.37 -7.75
C ARG A 199 11.54 -5.35 -6.27
N GLY A 200 10.97 -6.44 -5.79
CA GLY A 200 10.70 -6.60 -4.38
C GLY A 200 10.83 -8.05 -3.95
N ALA A 201 11.01 -8.22 -2.64
CA ALA A 201 11.07 -9.52 -1.99
C ALA A 201 10.38 -9.48 -0.64
N MET A 202 9.75 -10.59 -0.26
CA MET A 202 9.12 -10.79 1.04
C MET A 202 9.72 -12.00 1.72
N TYR A 203 10.03 -11.86 3.01
CA TYR A 203 10.70 -12.88 3.80
C TYR A 203 9.99 -13.19 5.11
N HIS A 204 10.02 -14.45 5.51
CA HIS A 204 9.77 -14.92 6.86
C HIS A 204 11.10 -15.37 7.48
N GLY A 205 11.68 -14.57 8.36
CA GLY A 205 13.08 -14.73 8.76
C GLY A 205 14.00 -14.66 7.51
N ASP A 206 14.75 -15.73 7.27
CA ASP A 206 15.62 -15.85 6.09
C ASP A 206 14.95 -16.56 4.89
N LEU A 207 13.74 -17.07 5.07
CA LEU A 207 13.00 -17.75 4.01
C LEU A 207 12.37 -16.75 3.07
N LEU A 208 12.75 -16.75 1.79
CA LEU A 208 12.06 -16.01 0.74
C LEU A 208 10.69 -16.65 0.48
N VAL A 209 9.61 -15.90 0.76
CA VAL A 209 8.23 -16.38 0.54
C VAL A 209 7.65 -15.90 -0.79
N ALA A 210 8.04 -14.74 -1.26
CA ALA A 210 7.65 -14.23 -2.58
C ALA A 210 8.67 -13.21 -3.09
N ASP A 211 8.75 -13.06 -4.42
CA ASP A 211 9.46 -11.97 -5.09
C ASP A 211 8.59 -11.37 -6.20
N VAL A 212 8.93 -10.16 -6.64
CA VAL A 212 8.16 -9.42 -7.63
C VAL A 212 9.06 -8.61 -8.55
N ASP A 213 8.71 -8.58 -9.84
CA ASP A 213 9.14 -7.57 -10.80
C ASP A 213 7.95 -6.68 -11.15
N GLY A 214 8.16 -5.37 -11.17
CA GLY A 214 7.10 -4.41 -11.43
C GLY A 214 7.54 -3.26 -12.34
N LEU A 215 6.58 -2.69 -13.03
CA LEU A 215 6.75 -1.51 -13.86
C LEU A 215 5.80 -0.41 -13.41
N TRP A 216 6.36 0.77 -13.15
CA TRP A 216 5.63 2.01 -12.96
C TRP A 216 5.86 2.94 -14.14
N ILE A 217 4.83 3.66 -14.56
CA ILE A 217 4.91 4.63 -15.66
C ILE A 217 4.51 5.99 -15.13
N GLU A 218 5.44 6.95 -15.26
CA GLU A 218 5.21 8.34 -14.93
C GLU A 218 4.04 8.91 -15.74
N LEU A 219 3.10 9.56 -15.05
CA LEU A 219 1.95 10.18 -15.70
C LEU A 219 2.38 11.43 -16.47
N LYS A 220 1.75 11.66 -17.61
CA LYS A 220 1.87 12.92 -18.32
C LYS A 220 1.03 14.00 -17.63
N PRO A 221 1.39 15.30 -17.75
CA PRO A 221 0.63 16.38 -17.12
C PRO A 221 -0.87 16.34 -17.42
N GLU A 222 -1.24 16.03 -18.65
CA GLU A 222 -2.64 15.91 -19.07
C GLU A 222 -3.39 14.72 -18.46
N GLN A 223 -2.69 13.72 -17.95
CA GLN A 223 -3.29 12.53 -17.31
C GLN A 223 -3.55 12.75 -15.82
N THR A 224 -2.83 13.67 -15.19
CA THR A 224 -3.08 14.03 -13.78
C THR A 224 -4.31 14.92 -13.61
N GLN A 225 -4.65 15.73 -14.63
CA GLN A 225 -5.82 16.61 -14.62
C GLN A 225 -7.12 15.88 -14.92
N ASN A 226 -7.10 14.80 -15.70
CA ASN A 226 -8.31 14.09 -16.16
C ASN A 226 -8.94 13.16 -15.10
N VAL A 227 -8.22 12.82 -14.03
CA VAL A 227 -8.77 11.97 -12.96
C VAL A 227 -9.82 12.75 -12.16
N SER A 228 -9.59 14.04 -11.88
CA SER A 228 -10.55 14.90 -11.18
C SER A 228 -11.77 15.27 -12.03
N LEU A 229 -11.66 15.31 -13.38
CA LEU A 229 -12.75 15.68 -14.26
C LEU A 229 -13.70 14.51 -14.59
N ALA A 230 -13.27 13.27 -14.45
CA ALA A 230 -14.12 12.10 -14.74
C ALA A 230 -15.14 11.84 -13.61
N VAL A 231 -14.81 12.22 -12.37
CA VAL A 231 -15.70 12.05 -11.20
C VAL A 231 -16.80 13.12 -11.17
N GLY A 232 -16.52 14.35 -11.65
CA GLY A 232 -17.48 15.46 -11.64
C GLY A 232 -18.60 15.39 -12.70
N ARG A 233 -18.45 14.59 -13.77
CA ARG A 233 -19.47 14.52 -14.85
C ARG A 233 -20.58 13.52 -14.64
N GLY A 234 -20.50 12.66 -13.64
CA GLY A 234 -21.55 11.70 -13.32
C GLY A 234 -22.71 12.25 -12.48
N ALA A 235 -22.57 13.45 -11.91
CA ALA A 235 -23.56 14.04 -11.01
C ALA A 235 -24.56 15.01 -11.68
N GLU A 236 -24.34 15.42 -12.93
CA GLU A 236 -25.20 16.43 -13.62
C GLU A 236 -26.17 15.85 -14.66
N GLU A 237 -26.16 14.56 -14.96
CA GLU A 237 -27.07 13.94 -15.95
C GLU A 237 -28.26 13.19 -15.33
N GLY A 238 -28.62 13.48 -14.08
CA GLY A 238 -29.72 12.82 -13.36
C GLY A 238 -30.70 13.78 -12.71
N SER A 239 -31.09 14.87 -13.39
CA SER A 239 -32.21 15.73 -12.95
C SER A 239 -33.27 15.86 -14.02
#